data_b3d87d0f78be27f6d4a5dceb1026e613
#
_entry.id   b3d87d0f78be27f6d4a5dceb1026e613
#
_cell.length_a   1.000
_cell.length_b   1.000
_cell.length_c   1.000
_cell.angle_alpha   90.00
_cell.angle_beta   90.00
_cell.angle_gamma   90.00
#
_symmetry.space_group_name_H-M   'P 1'
#
loop_
_entity.id
_entity.type
_entity.pdbx_description
1 polymer ?
#
loop_
_entity_poly.entity_id
_entity_poly.type
_entity_poly.pdbx_seq_one_letter_code
_entity_poly.pdbx_strand_id
1 'polypeptide(L)'
;MFKNVLIATDRQDGLQRFSKCLEDLHLNGIERISFVHSMAWQDDDIGIPEDITPEVQAEQTQLQRLLSPIPAGLEVKIWVQVGKPADLILRGIQTYGSDLLITGMDTHNLLTEKLFGSTTMALLPKLKIPLLVMRPQLLATFTLEELRLRSRHLFRCLLVPFDFEQPRQQLLNHLGHLLPGTPQCQTVTLLYVVDPSARRNQGTPVEVLQRKAEADLAQVLEPLSEQVKPVQLRTLVRVGSPLKEILATAADEDMTAIATASPHVGSFWEWSVRSLTGEILRQSWHPVLFFPRGSLAP
;
A
#
# COMPACT_ATOMS: atom_id res chain seq x y z
N MET A 1 -2.74 -13.18 -3.21
CA MET A 1 -2.52 -12.23 -2.08
C MET A 1 -3.83 -11.55 -1.73
N PHE A 2 -4.34 -10.63 -2.54
CA PHE A 2 -5.58 -9.90 -2.30
C PHE A 2 -6.61 -10.25 -3.37
N LYS A 3 -7.85 -10.51 -2.95
CA LYS A 3 -8.94 -10.91 -3.86
C LYS A 3 -9.98 -9.81 -4.05
N ASN A 4 -10.26 -9.05 -2.99
CA ASN A 4 -11.33 -8.08 -2.95
C ASN A 4 -10.76 -6.68 -2.65
N VAL A 5 -10.51 -5.92 -3.69
CA VAL A 5 -9.84 -4.61 -3.58
C VAL A 5 -10.85 -3.48 -3.59
N LEU A 6 -10.72 -2.56 -2.64
CA LEU A 6 -11.43 -1.28 -2.67
C LEU A 6 -10.47 -0.18 -3.13
N ILE A 7 -10.86 0.56 -4.15
CA ILE A 7 -10.12 1.71 -4.67
C ILE A 7 -10.89 2.97 -4.31
N ALA A 8 -10.34 3.77 -3.40
CA ALA A 8 -10.93 5.04 -3.02
C ALA A 8 -10.33 6.15 -3.87
N THR A 9 -11.14 6.85 -4.64
CA THR A 9 -10.71 7.93 -5.53
C THR A 9 -11.54 9.19 -5.35
N ASP A 10 -10.88 10.34 -5.42
CA ASP A 10 -11.52 11.67 -5.52
C ASP A 10 -11.48 12.22 -6.95
N ARG A 11 -11.00 11.43 -7.92
CA ARG A 11 -10.77 11.76 -9.33
C ARG A 11 -9.64 12.77 -9.59
N GLN A 12 -8.99 13.27 -8.57
CA GLN A 12 -7.82 14.15 -8.67
C GLN A 12 -6.51 13.39 -8.44
N ASP A 13 -6.57 12.28 -7.70
CA ASP A 13 -5.44 11.44 -7.35
C ASP A 13 -4.95 10.51 -8.50
N GLY A 14 -5.67 10.46 -9.61
CA GLY A 14 -5.35 9.61 -10.76
C GLY A 14 -5.75 8.14 -10.60
N LEU A 15 -6.26 7.71 -9.44
CA LEU A 15 -6.65 6.31 -9.20
C LEU A 15 -7.76 5.82 -10.12
N GLN A 16 -8.61 6.72 -10.62
CA GLN A 16 -9.62 6.37 -11.63
C GLN A 16 -8.98 5.76 -12.89
N ARG A 17 -7.69 6.00 -13.17
CA ARG A 17 -6.98 5.39 -14.31
C ARG A 17 -6.85 3.88 -14.17
N PHE A 18 -6.93 3.32 -12.97
CA PHE A 18 -7.00 1.87 -12.78
C PHE A 18 -8.23 1.24 -13.43
N SER A 19 -9.30 2.01 -13.66
CA SER A 19 -10.44 1.55 -14.45
C SER A 19 -10.08 1.09 -15.87
N LYS A 20 -8.92 1.52 -16.38
CA LYS A 20 -8.35 1.09 -17.67
C LYS A 20 -7.40 -0.11 -17.60
N CYS A 21 -7.09 -0.56 -16.39
CA CYS A 21 -6.12 -1.63 -16.12
C CYS A 21 -6.76 -2.85 -15.45
N LEU A 22 -8.06 -3.06 -15.65
CA LEU A 22 -8.83 -4.11 -14.96
C LEU A 22 -8.27 -5.52 -15.22
N GLU A 23 -7.89 -5.82 -16.47
CA GLU A 23 -7.25 -7.08 -16.83
C GLU A 23 -5.92 -7.28 -16.12
N ASP A 24 -5.09 -6.23 -16.08
CA ASP A 24 -3.75 -6.28 -15.48
C ASP A 24 -3.83 -6.40 -13.95
N LEU A 25 -4.84 -5.79 -13.32
CA LEU A 25 -5.12 -5.97 -11.91
C LEU A 25 -5.66 -7.38 -11.62
N HIS A 26 -6.56 -7.90 -12.46
CA HIS A 26 -7.08 -9.26 -12.33
C HIS A 26 -5.98 -10.33 -12.42
N LEU A 27 -4.96 -10.12 -13.24
CA LEU A 27 -3.80 -11.00 -13.32
C LEU A 27 -2.99 -11.10 -12.01
N ASN A 28 -3.15 -10.16 -11.07
CA ASN A 28 -2.59 -10.27 -9.72
C ASN A 28 -3.43 -11.16 -8.78
N GLY A 29 -4.45 -11.84 -9.30
CA GLY A 29 -5.36 -12.69 -8.53
C GLY A 29 -6.52 -11.93 -7.89
N ILE A 30 -6.75 -10.67 -8.29
CA ILE A 30 -7.88 -9.86 -7.81
C ILE A 30 -9.15 -10.37 -8.50
N GLU A 31 -10.15 -10.73 -7.71
CA GLU A 31 -11.44 -11.27 -8.16
C GLU A 31 -12.55 -10.21 -8.14
N ARG A 32 -12.39 -9.20 -7.27
CA ARG A 32 -13.36 -8.09 -7.14
C ARG A 32 -12.65 -6.75 -6.97
N ILE A 33 -13.13 -5.75 -7.70
CA ILE A 33 -12.70 -4.35 -7.56
C ILE A 33 -13.92 -3.49 -7.28
N SER A 34 -13.90 -2.76 -6.17
CA SER A 34 -14.93 -1.79 -5.81
C SER A 34 -14.34 -0.38 -5.83
N PHE A 35 -14.79 0.45 -6.77
CA PHE A 35 -14.44 1.87 -6.79
C PHE A 35 -15.38 2.62 -5.86
N VAL A 36 -14.82 3.36 -4.91
CA VAL A 36 -15.58 4.22 -4.00
C VAL A 36 -15.22 5.67 -4.25
N HIS A 37 -16.21 6.45 -4.57
CA HIS A 37 -16.09 7.89 -4.76
C HIS A 37 -16.98 8.64 -3.78
N SER A 38 -16.37 9.53 -3.00
CA SER A 38 -17.06 10.43 -2.09
C SER A 38 -17.26 11.78 -2.73
N MET A 39 -18.52 12.14 -2.94
CA MET A 39 -18.87 13.49 -3.34
C MET A 39 -18.89 14.40 -2.13
N ALA A 40 -18.07 15.47 -2.17
CA ALA A 40 -18.16 16.52 -1.18
C ALA A 40 -19.41 17.35 -1.47
N TRP A 41 -20.25 17.54 -0.45
CA TRP A 41 -21.28 18.57 -0.53
C TRP A 41 -20.67 19.88 -0.03
N GLN A 42 -20.61 20.90 -0.88
CA GLN A 42 -20.23 22.23 -0.46
C GLN A 42 -21.44 22.87 0.22
N ASP A 43 -21.32 23.06 1.50
CA ASP A 43 -22.34 23.67 2.37
C ASP A 43 -22.24 25.19 2.25
N ASP A 44 -22.54 25.74 1.05
CA ASP A 44 -22.74 27.18 0.89
C ASP A 44 -24.23 27.45 1.16
N ASP A 45 -24.61 27.62 2.42
CA ASP A 45 -25.88 28.16 2.95
C ASP A 45 -27.21 27.51 2.47
N ILE A 46 -27.19 26.58 1.57
CA ILE A 46 -28.34 25.82 1.10
C ILE A 46 -28.12 24.36 1.48
N GLY A 47 -28.87 23.87 2.48
CA GLY A 47 -28.77 22.50 2.97
C GLY A 47 -28.77 21.45 1.85
N ILE A 48 -28.34 20.23 2.14
CA ILE A 48 -28.36 19.11 1.19
C ILE A 48 -29.76 19.04 0.56
N PRO A 49 -29.90 19.11 -0.78
CA PRO A 49 -31.19 18.96 -1.43
C PRO A 49 -31.90 17.69 -0.98
N GLU A 50 -33.24 17.71 -0.91
CA GLU A 50 -34.02 16.52 -0.53
C GLU A 50 -33.75 15.35 -1.49
N ASP A 51 -33.40 15.62 -2.75
CA ASP A 51 -33.04 14.59 -3.73
C ASP A 51 -31.70 14.91 -4.40
N ILE A 52 -30.65 14.19 -3.98
CA ILE A 52 -29.29 14.20 -4.58
C ILE A 52 -29.07 13.01 -5.52
N THR A 53 -30.08 12.20 -5.73
CA THR A 53 -30.03 10.97 -6.52
C THR A 53 -29.55 11.23 -7.96
N PRO A 54 -30.01 12.29 -8.67
CA PRO A 54 -29.58 12.57 -10.03
C PRO A 54 -28.08 12.83 -10.15
N GLU A 55 -27.49 13.60 -9.24
CA GLU A 55 -26.07 13.95 -9.24
C GLU A 55 -25.21 12.71 -8.95
N VAL A 56 -25.60 11.91 -7.97
CA VAL A 56 -24.94 10.64 -7.65
C VAL A 56 -25.01 9.67 -8.84
N GLN A 57 -26.16 9.57 -9.51
CA GLN A 57 -26.32 8.71 -10.69
C GLN A 57 -25.50 9.21 -11.88
N ALA A 58 -25.44 10.52 -12.10
CA ALA A 58 -24.63 11.12 -13.16
C ALA A 58 -23.14 10.80 -12.94
N GLU A 59 -22.65 10.98 -11.72
CA GLU A 59 -21.26 10.68 -11.36
C GLU A 59 -20.95 9.18 -11.48
N GLN A 60 -21.84 8.33 -11.01
CA GLN A 60 -21.70 6.87 -11.15
C GLN A 60 -21.66 6.46 -12.63
N THR A 61 -22.53 7.03 -13.46
CA THR A 61 -22.56 6.78 -14.90
C THR A 61 -21.26 7.24 -15.57
N GLN A 62 -20.72 8.38 -15.15
CA GLN A 62 -19.45 8.89 -15.67
C GLN A 62 -18.29 7.95 -15.33
N LEU A 63 -18.21 7.46 -14.09
CA LEU A 63 -17.19 6.49 -13.70
C LEU A 63 -17.35 5.17 -14.45
N GLN A 64 -18.58 4.70 -14.67
CA GLN A 64 -18.85 3.47 -15.46
C GLN A 64 -18.32 3.59 -16.89
N ARG A 65 -18.45 4.75 -17.53
CA ARG A 65 -17.93 5.00 -18.90
C ARG A 65 -16.40 4.95 -18.97
N LEU A 66 -15.70 5.12 -17.85
CA LEU A 66 -14.25 5.03 -17.80
C LEU A 66 -13.74 3.59 -17.75
N LEU A 67 -14.57 2.61 -17.42
CA LEU A 67 -14.13 1.22 -17.32
C LEU A 67 -13.65 0.70 -18.68
N SER A 68 -12.52 -0.01 -18.67
CA SER A 68 -12.15 -0.91 -19.77
C SER A 68 -13.09 -2.11 -19.79
N PRO A 69 -13.08 -2.94 -20.85
CA PRO A 69 -13.77 -4.22 -20.82
C PRO A 69 -13.42 -5.01 -19.55
N ILE A 70 -14.44 -5.54 -18.88
CA ILE A 70 -14.26 -6.31 -17.64
C ILE A 70 -13.92 -7.75 -18.06
N PRO A 71 -12.76 -8.29 -17.66
CA PRO A 71 -12.38 -9.65 -17.97
C PRO A 71 -13.30 -10.68 -17.26
N ALA A 72 -13.42 -11.85 -17.86
CA ALA A 72 -14.16 -12.96 -17.25
C ALA A 72 -13.54 -13.32 -15.89
N GLY A 73 -14.35 -13.49 -14.87
CA GLY A 73 -13.92 -13.80 -13.51
C GLY A 73 -13.62 -12.59 -12.63
N LEU A 74 -13.66 -11.36 -13.16
CA LEU A 74 -13.54 -10.15 -12.38
C LEU A 74 -14.91 -9.49 -12.16
N GLU A 75 -15.27 -9.24 -10.91
CA GLU A 75 -16.42 -8.43 -10.54
C GLU A 75 -15.99 -6.97 -10.31
N VAL A 76 -16.66 -6.01 -10.94
CA VAL A 76 -16.39 -4.58 -10.75
C VAL A 76 -17.63 -3.86 -10.26
N LYS A 77 -17.49 -3.12 -9.17
CA LYS A 77 -18.54 -2.28 -8.60
C LYS A 77 -18.10 -0.82 -8.55
N ILE A 78 -19.05 0.08 -8.73
CA ILE A 78 -18.86 1.52 -8.53
C ILE A 78 -19.89 1.99 -7.52
N TRP A 79 -19.40 2.64 -6.49
CA TRP A 79 -20.21 3.17 -5.41
C TRP A 79 -19.89 4.64 -5.21
N VAL A 80 -20.85 5.48 -5.53
CA VAL A 80 -20.79 6.93 -5.37
C VAL A 80 -21.75 7.33 -4.28
N GLN A 81 -21.30 8.12 -3.33
CA GLN A 81 -22.12 8.61 -2.24
C GLN A 81 -21.68 10.02 -1.81
N VAL A 82 -22.62 10.79 -1.29
CA VAL A 82 -22.31 12.03 -0.59
C VAL A 82 -21.97 11.76 0.86
N GLY A 83 -20.90 12.35 1.36
CA GLY A 83 -20.53 12.22 2.75
C GLY A 83 -19.02 12.31 3.02
N LYS A 84 -18.63 12.10 4.26
CA LYS A 84 -17.23 12.14 4.66
C LYS A 84 -16.48 10.95 4.05
N PRO A 85 -15.38 11.20 3.30
CA PRO A 85 -14.67 10.13 2.59
C PRO A 85 -14.24 8.97 3.48
N ALA A 86 -13.69 9.24 4.66
CA ALA A 86 -13.23 8.20 5.58
C ALA A 86 -14.35 7.26 6.04
N ASP A 87 -15.53 7.79 6.35
CA ASP A 87 -16.65 6.97 6.80
C ASP A 87 -17.23 6.14 5.65
N LEU A 88 -17.26 6.68 4.43
CA LEU A 88 -17.70 5.97 3.24
C LEU A 88 -16.73 4.83 2.89
N ILE A 89 -15.43 5.08 2.93
CA ILE A 89 -14.41 4.05 2.68
C ILE A 89 -14.55 2.90 3.69
N LEU A 90 -14.68 3.20 4.99
CA LEU A 90 -14.85 2.17 6.01
C LEU A 90 -16.12 1.34 5.81
N ARG A 91 -17.24 2.01 5.44
CA ARG A 91 -18.47 1.31 5.08
C ARG A 91 -18.28 0.45 3.83
N GLY A 92 -17.61 0.98 2.79
CA GLY A 92 -17.31 0.25 1.57
C GLY A 92 -16.48 -1.02 1.84
N ILE A 93 -15.44 -0.93 2.68
CA ILE A 93 -14.64 -2.08 3.10
C ILE A 93 -15.53 -3.17 3.69
N GLN A 94 -16.45 -2.81 4.60
CA GLN A 94 -17.36 -3.78 5.25
C GLN A 94 -18.38 -4.33 4.27
N THR A 95 -19.01 -3.45 3.46
CA THR A 95 -20.08 -3.83 2.51
C THR A 95 -19.58 -4.80 1.45
N TYR A 96 -18.35 -4.58 0.95
CA TYR A 96 -17.78 -5.38 -0.14
C TYR A 96 -16.83 -6.47 0.34
N GLY A 97 -16.59 -6.59 1.65
CA GLY A 97 -15.67 -7.58 2.20
C GLY A 97 -14.25 -7.41 1.66
N SER A 98 -13.78 -6.15 1.56
CA SER A 98 -12.49 -5.86 0.96
C SER A 98 -11.34 -6.30 1.85
N ASP A 99 -10.29 -6.86 1.24
CA ASP A 99 -9.07 -7.33 1.89
C ASP A 99 -7.84 -6.46 1.58
N LEU A 100 -7.99 -5.46 0.69
CA LEU A 100 -7.02 -4.41 0.41
C LEU A 100 -7.74 -3.09 0.13
N LEU A 101 -7.22 -2.01 0.71
CA LEU A 101 -7.59 -0.63 0.34
C LEU A 101 -6.48 -0.02 -0.50
N ILE A 102 -6.82 0.57 -1.64
CA ILE A 102 -5.91 1.40 -2.44
C ILE A 102 -6.33 2.85 -2.33
N THR A 103 -5.38 3.72 -1.94
CA THR A 103 -5.59 5.18 -1.87
C THR A 103 -4.48 5.92 -2.58
N GLY A 104 -4.80 7.09 -3.14
CA GLY A 104 -3.81 8.05 -3.60
C GLY A 104 -3.21 8.86 -2.44
N MET A 105 -2.06 9.45 -2.71
CA MET A 105 -1.55 10.56 -1.90
C MET A 105 -1.97 11.88 -2.55
N ASP A 106 -2.41 12.83 -1.72
CA ASP A 106 -2.71 14.18 -2.19
C ASP A 106 -1.43 14.88 -2.67
N THR A 107 -1.45 15.42 -3.90
CA THR A 107 -0.34 16.17 -4.48
C THR A 107 -0.14 17.55 -3.85
N HIS A 108 -1.18 18.12 -3.29
CA HIS A 108 -1.16 19.47 -2.73
C HIS A 108 -0.41 19.57 -1.40
N ASN A 109 -0.15 18.44 -0.75
CA ASN A 109 0.50 18.39 0.57
C ASN A 109 2.01 18.09 0.54
N LEU A 110 2.65 18.05 -0.63
CA LEU A 110 4.10 17.78 -0.74
C LEU A 110 4.98 18.84 -0.04
N LEU A 111 4.46 20.04 0.17
CA LEU A 111 5.15 21.15 0.84
C LEU A 111 4.74 21.34 2.31
N THR A 112 3.72 20.63 2.76
CA THR A 112 3.29 20.70 4.16
C THR A 112 3.78 19.46 4.93
N GLU A 113 4.04 19.62 6.22
CA GLU A 113 4.51 18.55 7.11
C GLU A 113 3.50 17.39 7.29
N LYS A 114 2.32 17.49 6.68
CA LYS A 114 1.27 16.45 6.75
C LYS A 114 1.58 15.32 5.77
N LEU A 115 1.92 14.15 6.29
CA LEU A 115 2.27 12.94 5.54
C LEU A 115 1.14 12.41 4.66
N PHE A 116 -0.09 12.59 5.07
CA PHE A 116 -1.28 12.08 4.41
C PHE A 116 -2.37 13.15 4.36
N GLY A 117 -3.24 13.05 3.36
CA GLY A 117 -4.50 13.79 3.33
C GLY A 117 -5.36 13.47 4.56
N SER A 118 -6.28 14.37 4.88
CA SER A 118 -7.17 14.26 6.05
C SER A 118 -7.95 12.93 6.06
N THR A 119 -8.31 12.42 4.90
CA THR A 119 -9.02 11.14 4.72
C THR A 119 -8.19 9.96 5.22
N THR A 120 -6.96 9.82 4.74
CA THR A 120 -6.07 8.70 5.13
C THR A 120 -5.74 8.76 6.62
N MET A 121 -5.50 9.96 7.17
CA MET A 121 -5.26 10.13 8.59
C MET A 121 -6.47 9.71 9.46
N ALA A 122 -7.69 9.96 8.99
CA ALA A 122 -8.91 9.54 9.69
C ALA A 122 -9.17 8.03 9.58
N LEU A 123 -8.68 7.38 8.50
CA LEU A 123 -8.84 5.95 8.26
C LEU A 123 -7.88 5.09 9.08
N LEU A 124 -6.61 5.46 9.15
CA LEU A 124 -5.53 4.62 9.69
C LEU A 124 -5.84 4.01 11.07
N PRO A 125 -6.38 4.74 12.07
CA PRO A 125 -6.67 4.18 13.39
C PRO A 125 -7.77 3.11 13.39
N LYS A 126 -8.62 3.12 12.36
CA LYS A 126 -9.80 2.24 12.24
C LYS A 126 -9.60 1.11 11.23
N LEU A 127 -8.50 1.17 10.47
CA LEU A 127 -8.26 0.25 9.37
C LEU A 127 -7.78 -1.11 9.89
N LYS A 128 -8.47 -2.18 9.44
CA LYS A 128 -8.18 -3.57 9.80
C LYS A 128 -7.67 -4.40 8.62
N ILE A 129 -7.49 -3.79 7.47
CA ILE A 129 -6.97 -4.41 6.25
C ILE A 129 -5.74 -3.65 5.77
N PRO A 130 -4.85 -4.26 4.99
CA PRO A 130 -3.72 -3.58 4.37
C PRO A 130 -4.15 -2.39 3.51
N LEU A 131 -3.26 -1.40 3.44
CA LEU A 131 -3.40 -0.17 2.67
C LEU A 131 -2.28 -0.09 1.64
N LEU A 132 -2.60 -0.03 0.36
CA LEU A 132 -1.67 0.31 -0.70
C LEU A 132 -1.75 1.81 -0.99
N VAL A 133 -0.67 2.52 -0.71
CA VAL A 133 -0.55 3.95 -0.99
C VAL A 133 0.13 4.15 -2.34
N MET A 134 -0.57 4.84 -3.24
CA MET A 134 -0.09 5.15 -4.58
C MET A 134 0.19 6.64 -4.71
N ARG A 135 1.35 7.00 -5.22
CA ARG A 135 1.61 8.39 -5.57
C ARG A 135 0.99 8.73 -6.91
N PRO A 136 0.43 9.94 -7.08
CA PRO A 136 -0.12 10.37 -8.36
C PRO A 136 0.88 10.28 -9.52
N GLN A 137 2.17 10.52 -9.25
CA GLN A 137 3.23 10.41 -10.24
C GLN A 137 3.40 8.99 -10.79
N LEU A 138 3.07 7.96 -10.00
CA LEU A 138 3.09 6.57 -10.46
C LEU A 138 1.94 6.26 -11.42
N LEU A 139 0.85 6.99 -11.28
CA LEU A 139 -0.36 6.87 -12.10
C LEU A 139 -0.33 7.80 -13.32
N ALA A 140 0.41 8.91 -13.23
CA ALA A 140 0.58 9.90 -14.30
C ALA A 140 1.64 9.44 -15.34
N THR A 141 1.53 8.19 -15.80
CA THR A 141 2.38 7.64 -16.86
C THR A 141 2.09 8.31 -18.20
N PHE A 142 3.06 8.35 -19.12
CA PHE A 142 2.87 8.92 -20.45
C PHE A 142 1.88 8.11 -21.27
N THR A 143 1.93 6.79 -21.18
CA THR A 143 1.07 5.90 -21.94
C THR A 143 0.22 5.00 -21.03
N LEU A 144 -0.87 4.48 -21.57
CA LEU A 144 -1.69 3.51 -20.87
C LEU A 144 -0.97 2.16 -20.75
N GLU A 145 -0.16 1.79 -21.73
CA GLU A 145 0.63 0.56 -21.74
C GLU A 145 1.60 0.53 -20.55
N GLU A 146 2.25 1.65 -20.26
CA GLU A 146 3.13 1.77 -19.10
C GLU A 146 2.37 1.55 -17.79
N LEU A 147 1.19 2.17 -17.65
CA LEU A 147 0.34 1.98 -16.46
C LEU A 147 -0.14 0.53 -16.34
N ARG A 148 -0.54 -0.09 -17.46
CA ARG A 148 -0.94 -1.50 -17.50
C ARG A 148 0.20 -2.42 -17.06
N LEU A 149 1.42 -2.19 -17.55
CA LEU A 149 2.58 -2.97 -17.15
C LEU A 149 2.87 -2.82 -15.64
N ARG A 150 2.83 -1.61 -15.12
CA ARG A 150 2.99 -1.35 -13.67
C ARG A 150 1.88 -2.04 -12.86
N SER A 151 0.63 -1.96 -13.32
CA SER A 151 -0.51 -2.61 -12.67
C SER A 151 -0.36 -4.13 -12.65
N ARG A 152 0.10 -4.73 -13.74
CA ARG A 152 0.34 -6.19 -13.86
C ARG A 152 1.42 -6.69 -12.92
N HIS A 153 2.44 -5.87 -12.66
CA HIS A 153 3.59 -6.24 -11.84
C HIS A 153 3.56 -5.65 -10.42
N LEU A 154 2.40 -5.14 -9.98
CA LEU A 154 2.27 -4.39 -8.74
C LEU A 154 2.83 -5.12 -7.50
N PHE A 155 2.66 -6.44 -7.44
CA PHE A 155 3.12 -7.28 -6.32
C PHE A 155 4.22 -8.28 -6.72
N ARG A 156 4.93 -8.03 -7.84
CA ARG A 156 5.88 -8.99 -8.39
C ARG A 156 7.13 -9.15 -7.53
N CYS A 157 7.73 -8.03 -7.10
CA CYS A 157 8.97 -7.99 -6.35
C CYS A 157 8.77 -7.07 -5.14
N LEU A 158 8.66 -7.64 -3.95
CA LEU A 158 8.41 -6.88 -2.73
C LEU A 158 9.70 -6.67 -1.95
N LEU A 159 9.96 -5.43 -1.54
CA LEU A 159 11.00 -5.09 -0.57
C LEU A 159 10.37 -4.97 0.81
N VAL A 160 10.90 -5.69 1.78
CA VAL A 160 10.46 -5.68 3.18
C VAL A 160 11.59 -5.16 4.06
N PRO A 161 11.59 -3.88 4.45
CA PRO A 161 12.51 -3.39 5.47
C PRO A 161 12.28 -4.13 6.80
N PHE A 162 13.34 -4.71 7.34
CA PHE A 162 13.27 -5.59 8.50
C PHE A 162 14.26 -5.17 9.59
N ASP A 163 13.86 -5.19 10.86
CA ASP A 163 14.70 -4.76 12.00
C ASP A 163 14.59 -5.69 13.22
N PHE A 164 14.05 -6.88 13.04
CA PHE A 164 13.80 -7.89 14.09
C PHE A 164 12.80 -7.47 15.19
N GLU A 165 12.16 -6.30 15.08
CA GLU A 165 11.13 -5.90 16.01
C GLU A 165 9.81 -6.65 15.75
N GLN A 166 9.01 -6.82 16.79
CA GLN A 166 7.76 -7.60 16.78
C GLN A 166 6.82 -7.32 15.61
N PRO A 167 6.53 -6.07 15.23
CA PRO A 167 5.61 -5.81 14.13
C PRO A 167 6.08 -6.33 12.78
N ARG A 168 7.41 -6.35 12.57
CA ARG A 168 7.98 -6.85 11.32
C ARG A 168 8.03 -8.36 11.27
N GLN A 169 8.20 -9.02 12.40
CA GLN A 169 8.03 -10.48 12.50
C GLN A 169 6.57 -10.88 12.24
N GLN A 170 5.61 -10.14 12.80
CA GLN A 170 4.19 -10.35 12.50
C GLN A 170 3.88 -10.13 11.03
N LEU A 171 4.47 -9.11 10.39
CA LEU A 171 4.35 -8.89 8.95
C LEU A 171 4.89 -10.09 8.17
N LEU A 172 6.04 -10.64 8.52
CA LEU A 172 6.58 -11.82 7.84
C LEU A 172 5.67 -13.04 7.97
N ASN A 173 5.17 -13.30 9.16
CA ASN A 173 4.22 -14.39 9.37
C ASN A 173 2.96 -14.19 8.53
N HIS A 174 2.45 -12.97 8.49
CA HIS A 174 1.28 -12.63 7.67
C HIS A 174 1.56 -12.80 6.17
N LEU A 175 2.72 -12.35 5.68
CA LEU A 175 3.16 -12.59 4.30
C LEU A 175 3.29 -14.10 4.01
N GLY A 176 3.77 -14.89 4.96
CA GLY A 176 3.82 -16.35 4.87
C GLY A 176 2.47 -16.99 4.56
N HIS A 177 1.38 -16.42 5.05
CA HIS A 177 0.01 -16.86 4.73
C HIS A 177 -0.54 -16.27 3.42
N LEU A 178 -0.16 -15.06 3.07
CA LEU A 178 -0.66 -14.38 1.87
C LEU A 178 0.03 -14.82 0.58
N LEU A 179 1.35 -15.08 0.62
CA LEU A 179 2.16 -15.33 -0.57
C LEU A 179 1.80 -16.60 -1.33
N PRO A 180 1.45 -17.73 -0.71
CA PRO A 180 1.06 -18.94 -1.45
C PRO A 180 -0.13 -18.73 -2.40
N GLY A 181 -1.00 -17.77 -2.11
CA GLY A 181 -2.13 -17.40 -2.95
C GLY A 181 -1.86 -16.29 -3.97
N THR A 182 -0.58 -15.91 -4.20
CA THR A 182 -0.22 -14.78 -5.07
C THR A 182 0.57 -15.24 -6.29
N PRO A 183 -0.09 -15.57 -7.40
CA PRO A 183 0.57 -16.18 -8.56
C PRO A 183 1.59 -15.25 -9.23
N GLN A 184 1.48 -13.94 -9.03
CA GLN A 184 2.35 -12.94 -9.64
C GLN A 184 3.52 -12.51 -8.76
N CYS A 185 3.53 -12.85 -7.47
CA CYS A 185 4.67 -12.56 -6.61
C CYS A 185 5.82 -13.53 -6.93
N GLN A 186 6.93 -13.00 -7.37
CA GLN A 186 8.12 -13.79 -7.72
C GLN A 186 9.16 -13.77 -6.61
N THR A 187 9.37 -12.58 -6.02
CA THR A 187 10.44 -12.38 -5.05
C THR A 187 9.99 -11.51 -3.88
N VAL A 188 10.38 -11.89 -2.68
CA VAL A 188 10.31 -11.03 -1.51
C VAL A 188 11.72 -10.90 -0.94
N THR A 189 12.20 -9.65 -0.86
CA THR A 189 13.54 -9.33 -0.36
C THR A 189 13.43 -8.70 1.03
N LEU A 190 13.97 -9.34 2.04
CA LEU A 190 14.13 -8.77 3.37
C LEU A 190 15.40 -7.92 3.39
N LEU A 191 15.25 -6.63 3.69
CA LEU A 191 16.36 -5.70 3.78
C LEU A 191 16.60 -5.29 5.23
N TYR A 192 17.77 -5.60 5.75
CA TYR A 192 18.25 -5.04 6.99
C TYR A 192 19.30 -3.97 6.73
N VAL A 193 19.19 -2.83 7.39
CA VAL A 193 20.16 -1.74 7.27
C VAL A 193 20.94 -1.59 8.57
N VAL A 194 22.23 -1.83 8.49
CA VAL A 194 23.18 -1.54 9.58
C VAL A 194 23.43 -0.03 9.57
N ASP A 195 22.93 0.66 10.58
CA ASP A 195 23.23 2.08 10.79
C ASP A 195 24.42 2.21 11.75
N PRO A 196 25.64 2.59 11.28
CA PRO A 196 26.80 2.73 12.12
C PRO A 196 26.67 3.88 13.14
N SER A 197 25.80 4.85 12.87
CA SER A 197 25.58 6.00 13.76
C SER A 197 24.61 5.68 14.91
N ALA A 198 23.89 4.58 14.84
CA ALA A 198 22.97 4.16 15.88
C ALA A 198 23.73 3.84 17.19
N ARG A 199 23.24 4.37 18.31
CA ARG A 199 23.87 4.18 19.65
C ARG A 199 24.17 2.71 19.97
N ARG A 200 23.28 1.79 19.58
CA ARG A 200 23.43 0.34 19.81
C ARG A 200 24.60 -0.27 19.03
N ASN A 201 25.11 0.38 18.01
CA ASN A 201 26.16 -0.12 17.13
C ASN A 201 27.53 0.52 17.41
N GLN A 202 27.58 1.52 18.29
CA GLN A 202 28.81 2.23 18.62
C GLN A 202 29.87 1.28 19.22
N GLY A 203 31.10 1.40 18.72
CA GLY A 203 32.21 0.57 19.17
C GLY A 203 32.29 -0.85 18.57
N THR A 204 31.32 -1.25 17.74
CA THR A 204 31.37 -2.54 17.04
C THR A 204 31.76 -2.33 15.57
N PRO A 205 32.76 -3.06 15.05
CA PRO A 205 33.13 -2.99 13.63
C PRO A 205 31.94 -3.31 12.72
N VAL A 206 31.82 -2.57 11.62
CA VAL A 206 30.67 -2.69 10.70
C VAL A 206 30.58 -4.10 10.10
N GLU A 207 31.71 -4.71 9.80
CA GLU A 207 31.81 -6.07 9.24
C GLU A 207 31.23 -7.13 10.20
N VAL A 208 31.40 -6.92 11.50
CA VAL A 208 30.83 -7.80 12.53
C VAL A 208 29.32 -7.64 12.59
N LEU A 209 28.83 -6.39 12.52
CA LEU A 209 27.39 -6.11 12.49
C LEU A 209 26.71 -6.68 11.23
N GLN A 210 27.36 -6.56 10.07
CA GLN A 210 26.86 -7.13 8.82
C GLN A 210 26.76 -8.66 8.89
N ARG A 211 27.82 -9.36 9.27
CA ARG A 211 27.81 -10.83 9.39
C ARG A 211 26.75 -11.31 10.37
N LYS A 212 26.60 -10.61 11.49
CA LYS A 212 25.54 -10.92 12.43
C LYS A 212 24.15 -10.75 11.80
N ALA A 213 23.91 -9.64 11.15
CA ALA A 213 22.63 -9.37 10.50
C ALA A 213 22.31 -10.40 9.39
N GLU A 214 23.29 -10.80 8.61
CA GLU A 214 23.15 -11.86 7.59
C GLU A 214 22.75 -13.20 8.23
N ALA A 215 23.41 -13.60 9.31
CA ALA A 215 23.11 -14.83 10.03
C ALA A 215 21.69 -14.78 10.65
N ASP A 216 21.35 -13.67 11.31
CA ASP A 216 20.04 -13.48 11.95
C ASP A 216 18.91 -13.49 10.89
N LEU A 217 19.10 -12.85 9.74
CA LEU A 217 18.13 -12.86 8.63
C LEU A 217 17.95 -14.28 8.05
N ALA A 218 19.03 -15.02 7.88
CA ALA A 218 18.97 -16.40 7.38
C ALA A 218 18.11 -17.28 8.30
N GLN A 219 18.28 -17.16 9.62
CA GLN A 219 17.47 -17.89 10.60
C GLN A 219 15.98 -17.53 10.54
N VAL A 220 15.66 -16.26 10.29
CA VAL A 220 14.26 -15.80 10.15
C VAL A 220 13.63 -16.33 8.87
N LEU A 221 14.38 -16.44 7.78
CA LEU A 221 13.86 -16.90 6.49
C LEU A 221 13.71 -18.41 6.38
N GLU A 222 14.54 -19.19 7.03
CA GLU A 222 14.57 -20.65 6.90
C GLU A 222 13.19 -21.31 7.07
N PRO A 223 12.41 -21.02 8.14
CA PRO A 223 11.10 -21.63 8.33
C PRO A 223 10.04 -21.16 7.30
N LEU A 224 10.22 -19.98 6.71
CA LEU A 224 9.26 -19.40 5.77
C LEU A 224 9.51 -19.88 4.33
N SER A 225 10.74 -20.22 3.97
CA SER A 225 11.14 -20.51 2.60
C SER A 225 10.36 -21.66 1.97
N GLU A 226 10.07 -22.71 2.74
CA GLU A 226 9.27 -23.85 2.28
C GLU A 226 7.77 -23.51 2.19
N GLN A 227 7.28 -22.71 3.11
CA GLN A 227 5.86 -22.34 3.20
C GLN A 227 5.40 -21.48 2.04
N VAL A 228 6.26 -20.59 1.53
CA VAL A 228 5.87 -19.59 0.52
C VAL A 228 6.19 -19.99 -0.92
N LYS A 229 6.69 -21.20 -1.15
CA LYS A 229 6.95 -21.67 -2.53
C LYS A 229 5.71 -21.49 -3.42
N PRO A 230 5.89 -21.03 -4.68
CA PRO A 230 7.14 -20.89 -5.43
C PRO A 230 7.83 -19.53 -5.28
N VAL A 231 7.40 -18.66 -4.38
CA VAL A 231 7.98 -17.31 -4.18
C VAL A 231 9.42 -17.45 -3.66
N GLN A 232 10.35 -16.72 -4.27
CA GLN A 232 11.74 -16.66 -3.81
C GLN A 232 11.89 -15.67 -2.66
N LEU A 233 12.41 -16.14 -1.53
CA LEU A 233 12.82 -15.27 -0.44
C LEU A 233 14.31 -14.95 -0.55
N ARG A 234 14.65 -13.66 -0.43
CA ARG A 234 16.04 -13.16 -0.47
C ARG A 234 16.32 -12.29 0.76
N THR A 235 17.56 -12.25 1.18
CA THR A 235 18.05 -11.31 2.20
C THR A 235 19.06 -10.35 1.60
N LEU A 236 19.02 -9.11 2.06
CA LEU A 236 20.03 -8.11 1.78
C LEU A 236 20.41 -7.39 3.07
N VAL A 237 21.70 -7.13 3.24
CA VAL A 237 22.23 -6.29 4.31
C VAL A 237 22.92 -5.09 3.64
N ARG A 238 22.51 -3.89 4.02
CA ARG A 238 23.12 -2.63 3.58
C ARG A 238 23.67 -1.89 4.78
N VAL A 239 24.62 -0.98 4.55
CA VAL A 239 25.22 -0.15 5.60
C VAL A 239 24.98 1.30 5.26
N GLY A 240 24.35 2.03 6.17
CA GLY A 240 24.08 3.45 5.97
C GLY A 240 22.86 3.95 6.74
N SER A 241 22.30 5.05 6.26
CA SER A 241 21.05 5.59 6.81
C SER A 241 19.86 4.74 6.35
N PRO A 242 19.04 4.21 7.27
CA PRO A 242 17.99 3.26 6.93
C PRO A 242 17.06 3.72 5.80
N LEU A 243 16.52 4.93 5.87
CA LEU A 243 15.64 5.43 4.83
C LEU A 243 16.31 5.50 3.46
N LYS A 244 17.53 6.05 3.41
CA LYS A 244 18.28 6.21 2.17
C LYS A 244 18.58 4.86 1.52
N GLU A 245 19.04 3.89 2.31
CA GLU A 245 19.37 2.56 1.81
C GLU A 245 18.13 1.78 1.36
N ILE A 246 16.99 1.93 2.05
CA ILE A 246 15.73 1.31 1.64
C ILE A 246 15.27 1.85 0.28
N LEU A 247 15.26 3.17 0.11
CA LEU A 247 14.82 3.80 -1.14
C LEU A 247 15.78 3.50 -2.30
N ALA A 248 17.08 3.52 -2.06
CA ALA A 248 18.10 3.15 -3.05
C ALA A 248 17.95 1.68 -3.45
N THR A 249 17.85 0.76 -2.48
CA THR A 249 17.65 -0.67 -2.75
C THR A 249 16.36 -0.93 -3.54
N ALA A 250 15.28 -0.22 -3.24
CA ALA A 250 14.04 -0.38 -4.00
C ALA A 250 14.22 -0.02 -5.48
N ALA A 251 15.01 0.99 -5.79
CA ALA A 251 15.31 1.40 -7.17
C ALA A 251 16.36 0.49 -7.84
N ASP A 252 17.45 0.17 -7.13
CA ASP A 252 18.59 -0.56 -7.70
C ASP A 252 18.28 -2.04 -7.96
N GLU A 253 17.36 -2.64 -7.20
CA GLU A 253 16.98 -4.05 -7.27
C GLU A 253 15.62 -4.25 -7.97
N ASP A 254 15.11 -3.26 -8.70
CA ASP A 254 13.85 -3.31 -9.47
C ASP A 254 12.64 -3.77 -8.62
N MET A 255 12.52 -3.29 -7.38
CA MET A 255 11.39 -3.62 -6.55
C MET A 255 10.11 -2.97 -7.06
N THR A 256 9.00 -3.70 -7.03
CA THR A 256 7.72 -3.18 -7.51
C THR A 256 6.89 -2.50 -6.43
N ALA A 257 7.10 -2.87 -5.17
CA ALA A 257 6.49 -2.21 -4.02
C ALA A 257 7.35 -2.41 -2.75
N ILE A 258 7.19 -1.50 -1.78
CA ILE A 258 7.78 -1.64 -0.44
C ILE A 258 6.66 -2.06 0.52
N ALA A 259 6.81 -3.23 1.16
CA ALA A 259 5.87 -3.71 2.16
C ALA A 259 6.39 -3.40 3.57
N THR A 260 5.60 -2.72 4.39
CA THR A 260 6.01 -2.31 5.73
C THR A 260 4.86 -2.38 6.73
N ALA A 261 5.19 -2.50 8.01
CA ALA A 261 4.25 -2.45 9.12
C ALA A 261 4.70 -1.44 10.16
N SER A 262 3.76 -0.93 10.95
CA SER A 262 4.08 -0.05 12.08
C SER A 262 3.56 -0.65 13.38
N PRO A 263 4.38 -0.61 14.46
CA PRO A 263 4.00 -1.09 15.79
C PRO A 263 2.94 -0.20 16.45
N HIS A 264 2.88 1.04 16.05
CA HIS A 264 2.16 2.09 16.74
C HIS A 264 1.02 2.64 15.88
N VAL A 265 -0.13 2.03 15.94
CA VAL A 265 -1.36 2.60 15.37
C VAL A 265 -2.27 2.98 16.52
N GLY A 266 -2.30 4.25 16.84
CA GLY A 266 -3.21 4.77 17.88
C GLY A 266 -2.87 6.17 18.37
N SER A 267 -1.65 6.64 18.26
CA SER A 267 -1.32 8.01 18.62
C SER A 267 -1.04 8.85 17.38
N PHE A 268 -1.79 9.93 17.26
CA PHE A 268 -1.69 10.96 16.21
C PHE A 268 -0.27 11.53 16.05
N TRP A 269 0.55 11.44 17.10
CA TRP A 269 1.90 11.99 17.18
C TRP A 269 2.97 11.13 16.47
N GLU A 270 2.78 9.83 16.36
CA GLU A 270 3.81 8.93 15.83
C GLU A 270 3.87 8.91 14.30
N TRP A 271 2.77 9.30 13.64
CA TRP A 271 2.74 9.53 12.20
C TRP A 271 3.28 10.89 11.81
N SER A 272 3.40 11.78 12.79
CA SER A 272 3.59 13.18 12.46
C SER A 272 5.01 13.52 12.04
N VAL A 273 6.10 12.86 12.47
CA VAL A 273 7.42 13.43 12.10
C VAL A 273 8.62 12.47 12.05
N ARG A 274 8.64 11.27 12.65
CA ARG A 274 9.93 10.55 12.80
C ARG A 274 9.91 9.02 12.71
N SER A 275 8.84 8.38 12.28
CA SER A 275 8.89 6.94 12.07
C SER A 275 9.46 6.62 10.68
N LEU A 276 10.35 5.63 10.61
CA LEU A 276 10.91 5.15 9.34
C LEU A 276 9.81 4.80 8.33
N THR A 277 8.73 4.15 8.77
CA THR A 277 7.55 3.85 7.94
C THR A 277 6.89 5.12 7.39
N GLY A 278 6.71 6.15 8.22
CA GLY A 278 6.16 7.42 7.77
C GLY A 278 7.08 8.11 6.75
N GLU A 279 8.39 8.03 6.92
CA GLU A 279 9.34 8.60 5.96
C GLU A 279 9.36 7.82 4.64
N ILE A 280 9.28 6.49 4.68
CA ILE A 280 9.13 5.65 3.48
C ILE A 280 7.87 6.07 2.72
N LEU A 281 6.73 6.16 3.39
CA LEU A 281 5.47 6.58 2.79
C LEU A 281 5.56 7.98 2.16
N ARG A 282 6.29 8.90 2.78
CA ARG A 282 6.47 10.27 2.27
C ARG A 282 7.43 10.37 1.10
N GLN A 283 8.53 9.61 1.10
CA GLN A 283 9.64 9.81 0.17
C GLN A 283 9.75 8.74 -0.92
N SER A 284 9.07 7.59 -0.76
CA SER A 284 9.16 6.51 -1.75
C SER A 284 8.54 6.90 -3.08
N TRP A 285 9.26 6.61 -4.16
CA TRP A 285 8.72 6.61 -5.51
C TRP A 285 8.00 5.29 -5.87
N HIS A 286 8.15 4.25 -5.03
CA HIS A 286 7.46 2.98 -5.21
C HIS A 286 6.11 3.00 -4.49
N PRO A 287 5.14 2.19 -4.93
CA PRO A 287 3.96 1.90 -4.14
C PRO A 287 4.35 1.38 -2.76
N VAL A 288 3.64 1.80 -1.72
CA VAL A 288 3.90 1.33 -0.36
C VAL A 288 2.71 0.53 0.14
N LEU A 289 2.92 -0.76 0.34
CA LEU A 289 1.95 -1.67 0.94
C LEU A 289 2.14 -1.63 2.47
N PHE A 290 1.26 -0.91 3.12
CA PHE A 290 1.29 -0.70 4.55
C PHE A 290 0.32 -1.64 5.26
N PHE A 291 0.83 -2.33 6.29
CA PHE A 291 0.05 -3.21 7.15
C PHE A 291 -0.20 -2.53 8.49
N PRO A 292 -1.42 -2.01 8.74
CA PRO A 292 -1.77 -1.49 10.05
C PRO A 292 -1.84 -2.62 11.07
N ARG A 293 -1.63 -2.31 12.35
CA ARG A 293 -1.65 -3.33 13.43
C ARG A 293 -2.91 -4.20 13.42
N GLY A 294 -4.06 -3.60 13.12
CA GLY A 294 -5.34 -4.32 13.04
C GLY A 294 -5.41 -5.37 11.91
N SER A 295 -4.55 -5.28 10.90
CA SER A 295 -4.48 -6.24 9.78
C SER A 295 -3.51 -7.39 10.05
N LEU A 296 -2.68 -7.30 11.08
CA LEU A 296 -1.67 -8.30 11.46
C LEU A 296 -2.13 -9.19 12.63
N ALA A 297 -3.38 -9.07 13.06
CA ALA A 297 -3.93 -9.96 14.08
C ALA A 297 -4.06 -11.39 13.51
N PRO A 298 -3.79 -12.42 14.34
CA PRO A 298 -3.82 -13.82 13.92
C PRO A 298 -5.18 -14.29 13.46
#